data_07de241c38b3b886810a5ebdf532ff27
#
_entry.id   07de241c38b3b886810a5ebdf532ff27
#
_cell.length_a   1.000
_cell.length_b   1.000
_cell.length_c   1.000
_cell.angle_alpha   90.00
_cell.angle_beta   90.00
_cell.angle_gamma   90.00
#
_symmetry.space_group_name_H-M   'P 1'
#
loop_
_entity.id
_entity.type
_entity.pdbx_description
1 polymer ?
#
loop_
_entity_poly.entity_id
_entity_poly.type
_entity_poly.pdbx_seq_one_letter_code
_entity_poly.pdbx_strand_id
1 'polypeptide(L)'
;MSRQKASYKWMILFIATLSQACATFVTYGAGPLAAFWQRLYDLSQFQTGLLVSAVQIGPIFSMLLFGNWMDRYGERWLVGGGSILLGVSMLFAYSADHYLYLTGVLLAAGVWYGTAQPGGSKAVVKWFPSHHRGLAMGIRQTGIPIGGAVASAALPMLFHQYGWHGAVLIQAAAAIGGGLLFFVFYREQSSSSEKKETFTLRQKIKRISQDKTLYPLFFVGVSMISLQMIIIAHFMSYLTKAIKMDFASAGILLSITLLGGMVGRIVLAWVSDYVYNGNRRTPLQVTVWMTAGLTIAISYIGFTLPFWLLIAFCFSLGFFAIGWFSLFIVLIAEKADDRFIGLTVSIALTLNQFAIVLAPIWFGLIVDWLRSYALAFSTAACFIACGGIWLKKERVHSFLNKNVTK
;
A
#
# COMPACT_ATOMS: atom_id res chain seq x y z
N MET A 1 -24.23 -22.42 -0.38
CA MET A 1 -23.51 -21.87 0.80
C MET A 1 -24.54 -21.49 1.85
N SER A 2 -24.45 -21.98 3.09
CA SER A 2 -25.39 -21.62 4.15
C SER A 2 -25.34 -20.11 4.44
N ARG A 3 -26.48 -19.51 4.81
CA ARG A 3 -26.58 -18.08 5.18
C ARG A 3 -25.50 -17.65 6.20
N GLN A 4 -25.14 -18.52 7.11
CA GLN A 4 -24.06 -18.30 8.11
C GLN A 4 -22.67 -18.09 7.48
N LYS A 5 -22.29 -18.84 6.42
CA LYS A 5 -21.03 -18.64 5.72
C LYS A 5 -21.01 -17.32 4.93
N ALA A 6 -22.16 -16.88 4.43
CA ALA A 6 -22.28 -15.63 3.69
C ALA A 6 -22.09 -14.38 4.57
N SER A 7 -22.59 -14.39 5.80
CA SER A 7 -22.41 -13.30 6.77
C SER A 7 -20.98 -13.28 7.33
N TYR A 8 -20.39 -14.44 7.58
CA TYR A 8 -19.07 -14.56 8.19
C TYR A 8 -17.94 -13.97 7.33
N LYS A 9 -18.01 -14.06 6.01
CA LYS A 9 -16.99 -13.47 5.12
C LYS A 9 -16.88 -11.93 5.29
N TRP A 10 -18.01 -11.23 5.53
CA TRP A 10 -18.01 -9.78 5.76
C TRP A 10 -17.39 -9.43 7.12
N MET A 11 -17.62 -10.27 8.13
CA MET A 11 -16.93 -10.14 9.43
C MET A 11 -15.41 -10.31 9.26
N ILE A 12 -14.97 -11.31 8.49
CA ILE A 12 -13.55 -11.49 8.17
C ILE A 12 -12.98 -10.27 7.46
N LEU A 13 -13.71 -9.69 6.50
CA LEU A 13 -13.29 -8.48 5.81
C LEU A 13 -13.14 -7.30 6.76
N PHE A 14 -14.14 -7.08 7.63
CA PHE A 14 -14.09 -6.01 8.64
C PHE A 14 -12.87 -6.17 9.56
N ILE A 15 -12.65 -7.37 10.08
CA ILE A 15 -11.52 -7.66 10.99
C ILE A 15 -10.18 -7.49 10.26
N ALA A 16 -10.07 -7.95 9.01
CA ALA A 16 -8.85 -7.78 8.22
C ALA A 16 -8.57 -6.31 7.90
N THR A 17 -9.62 -5.51 7.66
CA THR A 17 -9.52 -4.06 7.45
C THR A 17 -9.11 -3.35 8.73
N LEU A 18 -9.75 -3.69 9.85
CA LEU A 18 -9.47 -3.11 11.16
C LEU A 18 -8.04 -3.43 11.63
N SER A 19 -7.64 -4.70 11.53
CA SER A 19 -6.26 -5.12 11.85
C SER A 19 -5.22 -4.37 11.01
N GLN A 20 -5.50 -4.17 9.70
CA GLN A 20 -4.66 -3.35 8.84
C GLN A 20 -4.63 -1.89 9.30
N ALA A 21 -5.76 -1.30 9.66
CA ALA A 21 -5.85 0.08 10.14
C ALA A 21 -5.07 0.25 11.45
N CYS A 22 -5.18 -0.68 12.39
CA CYS A 22 -4.43 -0.68 13.63
C CYS A 22 -2.91 -0.80 13.40
N ALA A 23 -2.48 -1.68 12.50
CA ALA A 23 -1.07 -1.81 12.14
C ALA A 23 -0.53 -0.54 11.45
N THR A 24 -1.36 0.09 10.60
CA THR A 24 -0.99 1.32 9.91
C THR A 24 -1.02 2.54 10.85
N PHE A 25 -1.88 2.56 11.85
CA PHE A 25 -1.88 3.57 12.90
C PHE A 25 -0.52 3.66 13.61
N VAL A 26 0.16 2.52 13.80
CA VAL A 26 1.53 2.48 14.32
C VAL A 26 2.52 3.00 13.30
N THR A 27 2.57 2.41 12.11
CA THR A 27 3.65 2.67 11.15
C THR A 27 3.59 4.06 10.53
N TYR A 28 2.40 4.57 10.23
CA TYR A 28 2.22 5.94 9.75
C TYR A 28 2.22 6.97 10.88
N GLY A 29 1.97 6.52 12.11
CA GLY A 29 2.09 7.34 13.30
C GLY A 29 3.52 7.76 13.63
N ALA A 30 4.53 7.09 13.08
CA ALA A 30 5.92 7.48 13.22
C ALA A 30 6.18 8.91 12.70
N GLY A 31 5.48 9.35 11.64
CA GLY A 31 5.60 10.70 11.08
C GLY A 31 5.18 11.79 12.07
N PRO A 32 3.93 11.82 12.56
CA PRO A 32 3.48 12.77 13.57
C PRO A 32 4.34 12.77 14.84
N LEU A 33 4.80 11.60 15.30
CA LEU A 33 5.65 11.48 16.48
C LEU A 33 7.08 11.98 16.26
N ALA A 34 7.59 11.89 15.04
CA ALA A 34 8.96 12.29 14.73
C ALA A 34 9.25 13.76 15.08
N ALA A 35 8.26 14.65 14.90
CA ALA A 35 8.40 16.07 15.28
C ALA A 35 8.55 16.27 16.81
N PHE A 36 7.97 15.38 17.61
CA PHE A 36 8.13 15.41 19.06
C PHE A 36 9.46 14.81 19.48
N TRP A 37 9.83 13.69 18.91
CA TRP A 37 11.12 13.07 19.15
C TRP A 37 12.28 13.97 18.73
N GLN A 38 12.10 14.73 17.64
CA GLN A 38 13.07 15.72 17.22
C GLN A 38 13.36 16.74 18.30
N ARG A 39 12.33 17.25 18.96
CA ARG A 39 12.48 18.23 20.06
C ARG A 39 13.03 17.58 21.33
N LEU A 40 12.63 16.36 21.63
CA LEU A 40 13.01 15.66 22.85
C LEU A 40 14.49 15.24 22.84
N TYR A 41 14.98 14.79 21.67
CA TYR A 41 16.34 14.26 21.50
C TYR A 41 17.26 15.21 20.73
N ASP A 42 16.81 16.44 20.45
CA ASP A 42 17.53 17.44 19.65
C ASP A 42 18.05 16.86 18.31
N LEU A 43 17.16 16.15 17.61
CA LEU A 43 17.53 15.42 16.39
C LEU A 43 17.63 16.36 15.18
N SER A 44 18.62 16.11 14.34
CA SER A 44 18.68 16.73 13.02
C SER A 44 17.51 16.30 12.13
N GLN A 45 17.24 17.05 11.04
CA GLN A 45 16.21 16.70 10.06
C GLN A 45 16.49 15.33 9.42
N PHE A 46 17.76 15.02 9.18
CA PHE A 46 18.18 13.70 8.66
C PHE A 46 17.83 12.58 9.64
N GLN A 47 18.17 12.73 10.92
CA GLN A 47 17.88 11.75 11.95
C GLN A 47 16.37 11.54 12.12
N THR A 48 15.59 12.62 12.10
CA THR A 48 14.11 12.57 12.16
C THR A 48 13.55 11.80 10.95
N GLY A 49 14.05 12.08 9.75
CA GLY A 49 13.69 11.35 8.54
C GLY A 49 14.04 9.85 8.62
N LEU A 50 15.21 9.52 9.20
CA LEU A 50 15.64 8.14 9.35
C LEU A 50 14.76 7.35 10.34
N LEU A 51 14.25 7.97 11.42
CA LEU A 51 13.26 7.35 12.31
C LEU A 51 12.00 6.93 11.55
N VAL A 52 11.44 7.84 10.75
CA VAL A 52 10.26 7.54 9.92
C VAL A 52 10.57 6.46 8.89
N SER A 53 11.75 6.50 8.30
CA SER A 53 12.18 5.52 7.29
C SER A 53 12.44 4.13 7.89
N ALA A 54 12.88 4.03 9.14
CA ALA A 54 13.19 2.76 9.80
C ALA A 54 11.98 1.80 9.78
N VAL A 55 10.77 2.32 10.05
CA VAL A 55 9.53 1.53 10.00
C VAL A 55 9.23 1.03 8.58
N GLN A 56 9.61 1.78 7.56
CA GLN A 56 9.35 1.43 6.15
C GLN A 56 10.42 0.49 5.57
N ILE A 57 11.61 0.47 6.15
CA ILE A 57 12.71 -0.42 5.74
C ILE A 57 12.44 -1.85 6.19
N GLY A 58 11.89 -2.05 7.38
CA GLY A 58 11.60 -3.39 7.93
C GLY A 58 10.86 -4.32 6.96
N PRO A 59 9.75 -3.89 6.36
CA PRO A 59 8.97 -4.70 5.41
C PRO A 59 9.75 -5.16 4.18
N ILE A 60 10.75 -4.41 3.71
CA ILE A 60 11.57 -4.79 2.54
C ILE A 60 12.15 -6.19 2.72
N PHE A 61 12.68 -6.47 3.89
CA PHE A 61 13.31 -7.75 4.20
C PHE A 61 12.33 -8.81 4.67
N SER A 62 11.29 -8.41 5.41
CA SER A 62 10.40 -9.36 6.09
C SER A 62 9.26 -9.88 5.22
N MET A 63 8.74 -9.10 4.28
CA MET A 63 7.57 -9.49 3.48
C MET A 63 7.77 -10.80 2.71
N LEU A 64 8.96 -11.03 2.13
CA LEU A 64 9.25 -12.26 1.40
C LEU A 64 9.23 -13.50 2.31
N LEU A 65 9.84 -13.38 3.49
CA LEU A 65 9.88 -14.46 4.48
C LEU A 65 8.47 -14.74 4.99
N PHE A 66 7.75 -13.70 5.39
CA PHE A 66 6.39 -13.84 5.92
C PHE A 66 5.40 -14.32 4.86
N GLY A 67 5.54 -13.90 3.61
CA GLY A 67 4.72 -14.44 2.51
C GLY A 67 4.91 -15.95 2.33
N ASN A 68 6.15 -16.43 2.36
CA ASN A 68 6.44 -17.87 2.31
C ASN A 68 5.94 -18.61 3.56
N TRP A 69 6.13 -18.05 4.75
CA TRP A 69 5.64 -18.65 5.99
C TRP A 69 4.11 -18.67 6.04
N MET A 70 3.46 -17.67 5.49
CA MET A 70 2.01 -17.57 5.41
C MET A 70 1.40 -18.65 4.51
N ASP A 71 2.10 -19.04 3.43
CA ASP A 71 1.67 -20.16 2.60
C ASP A 71 1.81 -21.51 3.32
N ARG A 72 2.69 -21.59 4.32
CA ARG A 72 2.94 -22.80 5.09
C ARG A 72 2.14 -22.90 6.40
N TYR A 73 2.05 -21.79 7.14
CA TYR A 73 1.50 -21.75 8.50
C TYR A 73 0.13 -21.06 8.59
N GLY A 74 -0.33 -20.46 7.49
CA GLY A 74 -1.60 -19.78 7.39
C GLY A 74 -1.59 -18.31 7.78
N GLU A 75 -2.68 -17.64 7.45
CA GLU A 75 -2.84 -16.19 7.63
C GLU A 75 -3.10 -15.83 9.11
N ARG A 76 -3.82 -16.69 9.84
CA ARG A 76 -4.20 -16.46 11.23
C ARG A 76 -2.99 -16.19 12.12
N TRP A 77 -1.99 -17.05 12.04
CA TRP A 77 -0.79 -16.96 12.85
C TRP A 77 0.10 -15.79 12.43
N LEU A 78 0.26 -15.60 11.13
CA LEU A 78 1.19 -14.58 10.63
C LEU A 78 0.62 -13.17 10.80
N VAL A 79 -0.64 -12.91 10.41
CA VAL A 79 -1.24 -11.58 10.54
C VAL A 79 -1.54 -11.26 12.00
N GLY A 80 -2.21 -12.18 12.71
CA GLY A 80 -2.55 -11.98 14.13
C GLY A 80 -1.31 -11.87 15.01
N GLY A 81 -0.40 -12.83 14.90
CA GLY A 81 0.85 -12.85 15.66
C GLY A 81 1.78 -11.68 15.27
N GLY A 82 1.91 -11.38 13.98
CA GLY A 82 2.72 -10.26 13.51
C GLY A 82 2.20 -8.91 14.01
N SER A 83 0.88 -8.69 14.01
CA SER A 83 0.30 -7.45 14.56
C SER A 83 0.49 -7.34 16.07
N ILE A 84 0.40 -8.46 16.80
CA ILE A 84 0.72 -8.50 18.24
C ILE A 84 2.19 -8.14 18.47
N LEU A 85 3.11 -8.77 17.74
CA LEU A 85 4.55 -8.51 17.87
C LEU A 85 4.93 -7.10 17.43
N LEU A 86 4.23 -6.50 16.45
CA LEU A 86 4.35 -5.09 16.12
C LEU A 86 4.01 -4.20 17.33
N GLY A 87 2.88 -4.47 17.98
CA GLY A 87 2.48 -3.73 19.18
C GLY A 87 3.44 -3.95 20.36
N VAL A 88 3.91 -5.19 20.57
CA VAL A 88 4.95 -5.50 21.58
C VAL A 88 6.25 -4.74 21.27
N SER A 89 6.66 -4.67 20.01
CA SER A 89 7.82 -3.85 19.63
C SER A 89 7.63 -2.39 20.03
N MET A 90 6.42 -1.83 19.86
CA MET A 90 6.13 -0.45 20.30
C MET A 90 6.15 -0.28 21.82
N LEU A 91 5.87 -1.32 22.61
CA LEU A 91 6.04 -1.24 24.07
C LEU A 91 7.51 -0.99 24.47
N PHE A 92 8.46 -1.55 23.71
CA PHE A 92 9.87 -1.25 23.93
C PHE A 92 10.23 0.21 23.60
N ALA A 93 9.49 0.87 22.71
CA ALA A 93 9.68 2.30 22.48
C ALA A 93 9.42 3.15 23.74
N TYR A 94 8.56 2.67 24.65
CA TYR A 94 8.27 3.35 25.91
C TYR A 94 9.53 3.62 26.76
N SER A 95 10.51 2.73 26.74
CA SER A 95 11.78 2.85 27.48
C SER A 95 12.93 3.36 26.61
N ALA A 96 12.63 4.06 25.51
CA ALA A 96 13.66 4.58 24.63
C ALA A 96 14.30 5.84 25.22
N ASP A 97 15.57 5.72 25.62
CA ASP A 97 16.34 6.80 26.22
C ASP A 97 17.25 7.51 25.20
N HIS A 98 17.47 6.90 24.04
CA HIS A 98 18.34 7.46 23.02
C HIS A 98 17.95 7.04 21.60
N TYR A 99 18.39 7.82 20.64
CA TYR A 99 18.04 7.74 19.22
C TYR A 99 18.24 6.36 18.59
N LEU A 100 19.40 5.72 18.80
CA LEU A 100 19.70 4.42 18.16
C LEU A 100 18.79 3.31 18.67
N TYR A 101 18.46 3.31 19.94
CA TYR A 101 17.52 2.35 20.52
C TYR A 101 16.12 2.53 19.90
N LEU A 102 15.62 3.77 19.84
CA LEU A 102 14.34 4.08 19.22
C LEU A 102 14.30 3.66 17.75
N THR A 103 15.38 3.95 16.99
CA THR A 103 15.52 3.53 15.59
C THR A 103 15.43 2.01 15.44
N GLY A 104 16.11 1.26 16.31
CA GLY A 104 16.07 -0.20 16.35
C GLY A 104 14.68 -0.75 16.64
N VAL A 105 13.96 -0.17 17.59
CA VAL A 105 12.57 -0.53 17.92
C VAL A 105 11.63 -0.28 16.75
N LEU A 106 11.76 0.88 16.09
CA LEU A 106 10.93 1.20 14.92
C LEU A 106 11.20 0.28 13.73
N LEU A 107 12.46 -0.10 13.51
CA LEU A 107 12.82 -1.09 12.51
C LEU A 107 12.18 -2.45 12.82
N ALA A 108 12.21 -2.90 14.08
CA ALA A 108 11.56 -4.13 14.52
C ALA A 108 10.04 -4.07 14.32
N ALA A 109 9.40 -2.95 14.67
CA ALA A 109 7.99 -2.73 14.39
C ALA A 109 7.69 -2.84 12.89
N GLY A 110 8.53 -2.23 12.04
CA GLY A 110 8.44 -2.33 10.59
C GLY A 110 8.57 -3.77 10.08
N VAL A 111 9.49 -4.57 10.64
CA VAL A 111 9.61 -6.00 10.30
C VAL A 111 8.28 -6.72 10.49
N TRP A 112 7.61 -6.55 11.62
CA TRP A 112 6.33 -7.21 11.90
C TRP A 112 5.18 -6.65 11.05
N TYR A 113 5.21 -5.37 10.68
CA TYR A 113 4.25 -4.79 9.74
C TYR A 113 4.22 -5.52 8.40
N GLY A 114 5.33 -6.10 7.98
CA GLY A 114 5.44 -6.89 6.76
C GLY A 114 4.48 -8.08 6.65
N THR A 115 3.84 -8.51 7.76
CA THR A 115 2.82 -9.57 7.75
C THR A 115 1.44 -9.08 7.30
N ALA A 116 1.10 -7.82 7.56
CA ALA A 116 -0.26 -7.29 7.44
C ALA A 116 -0.77 -7.24 5.99
N GLN A 117 0.05 -6.73 5.08
CA GLN A 117 -0.34 -6.53 3.68
C GLN A 117 -0.56 -7.86 2.91
N PRO A 118 0.41 -8.75 2.81
CA PRO A 118 0.25 -9.99 2.06
C PRO A 118 -0.82 -10.90 2.70
N GLY A 119 -0.86 -10.96 4.04
CA GLY A 119 -1.78 -11.84 4.77
C GLY A 119 -3.23 -11.44 4.65
N GLY A 120 -3.53 -10.16 4.86
CA GLY A 120 -4.89 -9.69 4.68
C GLY A 120 -5.36 -9.80 3.23
N SER A 121 -4.46 -9.63 2.24
CA SER A 121 -4.80 -9.82 0.82
C SER A 121 -5.14 -11.27 0.50
N LYS A 122 -4.33 -12.21 1.00
CA LYS A 122 -4.58 -13.65 0.86
C LYS A 122 -5.89 -14.07 1.56
N ALA A 123 -6.18 -13.51 2.74
CA ALA A 123 -7.43 -13.75 3.45
C ALA A 123 -8.65 -13.37 2.60
N VAL A 124 -8.64 -12.20 1.94
CA VAL A 124 -9.72 -11.79 1.04
C VAL A 124 -9.89 -12.75 -0.12
N VAL A 125 -8.79 -13.15 -0.77
CA VAL A 125 -8.83 -14.07 -1.93
C VAL A 125 -9.42 -15.42 -1.55
N LYS A 126 -9.13 -15.93 -0.35
CA LYS A 126 -9.66 -17.22 0.14
C LYS A 126 -11.15 -17.15 0.51
N TRP A 127 -11.59 -16.03 1.12
CA TRP A 127 -12.94 -15.91 1.64
C TRP A 127 -13.97 -15.42 0.63
N PHE A 128 -13.52 -14.68 -0.41
CA PHE A 128 -14.42 -14.10 -1.40
C PHE A 128 -14.32 -14.79 -2.75
N PRO A 129 -15.47 -15.13 -3.38
CA PRO A 129 -15.49 -15.64 -4.74
C PRO A 129 -14.99 -14.57 -5.70
N SER A 130 -14.51 -14.98 -6.89
CA SER A 130 -13.85 -14.09 -7.86
C SER A 130 -14.64 -12.82 -8.18
N HIS A 131 -15.98 -12.94 -8.32
CA HIS A 131 -16.88 -11.84 -8.66
C HIS A 131 -17.10 -10.79 -7.53
N HIS A 132 -16.61 -11.02 -6.32
CA HIS A 132 -16.66 -10.07 -5.20
C HIS A 132 -15.29 -9.75 -4.62
N ARG A 133 -14.22 -10.32 -5.15
CA ARG A 133 -12.85 -10.10 -4.62
C ARG A 133 -12.38 -8.67 -4.78
N GLY A 134 -12.75 -8.03 -5.89
CA GLY A 134 -12.40 -6.65 -6.14
C GLY A 134 -12.94 -5.73 -5.07
N LEU A 135 -14.25 -5.73 -4.88
CA LEU A 135 -14.91 -4.91 -3.86
C LEU A 135 -14.35 -5.19 -2.45
N ALA A 136 -14.21 -6.47 -2.09
CA ALA A 136 -13.67 -6.85 -0.80
C ALA A 136 -12.22 -6.36 -0.62
N MET A 137 -11.38 -6.46 -1.66
CA MET A 137 -10.02 -5.93 -1.62
C MET A 137 -10.02 -4.40 -1.55
N GLY A 138 -10.91 -3.73 -2.28
CA GLY A 138 -11.12 -2.29 -2.21
C GLY A 138 -11.35 -1.82 -0.78
N ILE A 139 -12.34 -2.43 -0.12
CA ILE A 139 -12.69 -2.13 1.28
C ILE A 139 -11.50 -2.42 2.20
N ARG A 140 -10.86 -3.58 2.06
CA ARG A 140 -9.72 -3.92 2.91
C ARG A 140 -8.57 -2.92 2.78
N GLN A 141 -8.29 -2.45 1.57
CA GLN A 141 -7.19 -1.51 1.31
C GLN A 141 -7.46 -0.10 1.86
N THR A 142 -8.70 0.24 2.22
CA THR A 142 -8.98 1.50 2.95
C THR A 142 -8.44 1.50 4.37
N GLY A 143 -8.15 0.34 4.96
CA GLY A 143 -7.51 0.24 6.28
C GLY A 143 -6.20 1.01 6.36
N ILE A 144 -5.44 1.11 5.25
CA ILE A 144 -4.18 1.86 5.22
C ILE A 144 -4.41 3.37 5.40
N PRO A 145 -5.15 4.06 4.53
CA PRO A 145 -5.39 5.48 4.70
C PRO A 145 -6.20 5.82 5.96
N ILE A 146 -7.10 4.93 6.40
CA ILE A 146 -7.84 5.13 7.67
C ILE A 146 -6.86 5.13 8.85
N GLY A 147 -5.99 4.13 8.94
CA GLY A 147 -4.98 4.07 10.01
C GLY A 147 -4.05 5.28 10.02
N GLY A 148 -3.58 5.71 8.85
CA GLY A 148 -2.76 6.91 8.68
C GLY A 148 -3.50 8.21 9.06
N ALA A 149 -4.74 8.37 8.64
CA ALA A 149 -5.57 9.54 8.97
C ALA A 149 -5.85 9.62 10.48
N VAL A 150 -6.21 8.49 11.09
CA VAL A 150 -6.40 8.42 12.55
C VAL A 150 -5.10 8.75 13.29
N ALA A 151 -3.94 8.24 12.82
CA ALA A 151 -2.66 8.55 13.41
C ALA A 151 -2.35 10.06 13.36
N SER A 152 -2.55 10.67 12.19
CA SER A 152 -2.28 12.10 11.99
C SER A 152 -3.18 13.00 12.83
N ALA A 153 -4.43 12.62 13.04
CA ALA A 153 -5.40 13.38 13.82
C ALA A 153 -5.27 13.13 15.32
N ALA A 154 -5.16 11.86 15.74
CA ALA A 154 -5.22 11.50 17.16
C ALA A 154 -3.88 11.66 17.88
N LEU A 155 -2.74 11.32 17.26
CA LEU A 155 -1.47 11.32 17.97
C LEU A 155 -1.03 12.69 18.50
N PRO A 156 -1.18 13.81 17.79
CA PRO A 156 -0.87 15.13 18.35
C PRO A 156 -1.69 15.46 19.61
N MET A 157 -2.98 15.08 19.62
CA MET A 157 -3.85 15.26 20.79
C MET A 157 -3.41 14.37 21.96
N LEU A 158 -3.13 13.11 21.70
CA LEU A 158 -2.66 12.15 22.70
C LEU A 158 -1.31 12.57 23.29
N PHE A 159 -0.46 13.14 22.46
CA PHE A 159 0.80 13.73 22.90
C PHE A 159 0.60 14.85 23.91
N HIS A 160 -0.30 15.77 23.60
CA HIS A 160 -0.59 16.90 24.49
C HIS A 160 -1.20 16.44 25.83
N GLN A 161 -2.04 15.38 25.80
CA GLN A 161 -2.75 14.92 27.00
C GLN A 161 -1.93 13.94 27.85
N TYR A 162 -1.22 13.00 27.23
CA TYR A 162 -0.58 11.85 27.91
C TYR A 162 0.93 11.78 27.68
N GLY A 163 1.51 12.77 27.00
CA GLY A 163 2.90 12.74 26.58
C GLY A 163 3.16 11.67 25.50
N TRP A 164 4.42 11.59 25.04
CA TRP A 164 4.79 10.66 23.98
C TRP A 164 4.70 9.18 24.43
N HIS A 165 4.96 8.91 25.70
CA HIS A 165 4.82 7.58 26.29
C HIS A 165 3.39 7.07 26.20
N GLY A 166 2.40 7.92 26.57
CA GLY A 166 0.98 7.55 26.45
C GLY A 166 0.55 7.30 25.00
N ALA A 167 1.03 8.11 24.06
CA ALA A 167 0.74 7.91 22.64
C ALA A 167 1.31 6.57 22.11
N VAL A 168 2.54 6.22 22.50
CA VAL A 168 3.17 4.94 22.16
C VAL A 168 2.40 3.75 22.76
N LEU A 169 1.95 3.84 24.02
CA LEU A 169 1.13 2.80 24.63
C LEU A 169 -0.20 2.59 23.91
N ILE A 170 -0.86 3.66 23.48
CA ILE A 170 -2.11 3.58 22.72
C ILE A 170 -1.86 2.95 21.35
N GLN A 171 -0.75 3.29 20.68
CA GLN A 171 -0.36 2.63 19.43
C GLN A 171 -0.10 1.13 19.63
N ALA A 172 0.63 0.76 20.68
CA ALA A 172 0.88 -0.62 21.03
C ALA A 172 -0.42 -1.38 21.31
N ALA A 173 -1.32 -0.81 22.13
CA ALA A 173 -2.61 -1.39 22.46
C ALA A 173 -3.49 -1.57 21.20
N ALA A 174 -3.51 -0.60 20.30
CA ALA A 174 -4.25 -0.68 19.03
C ALA A 174 -3.72 -1.83 18.15
N ALA A 175 -2.41 -1.97 17.98
CA ALA A 175 -1.81 -3.05 17.19
C ALA A 175 -2.05 -4.41 17.83
N ILE A 176 -1.86 -4.56 19.14
CA ILE A 176 -2.14 -5.81 19.88
C ILE A 176 -3.63 -6.16 19.78
N GLY A 177 -4.53 -5.20 20.00
CA GLY A 177 -5.97 -5.40 19.89
C GLY A 177 -6.40 -5.83 18.49
N GLY A 178 -5.92 -5.15 17.45
CA GLY A 178 -6.16 -5.52 16.06
C GLY A 178 -5.63 -6.91 15.70
N GLY A 179 -4.46 -7.26 16.24
CA GLY A 179 -3.85 -8.59 16.10
C GLY A 179 -4.65 -9.68 16.81
N LEU A 180 -5.08 -9.44 18.04
CA LEU A 180 -5.91 -10.37 18.83
C LEU A 180 -7.27 -10.60 18.16
N LEU A 181 -7.93 -9.53 17.69
CA LEU A 181 -9.18 -9.65 16.95
C LEU A 181 -9.01 -10.52 15.71
N PHE A 182 -7.96 -10.29 14.94
CA PHE A 182 -7.68 -11.14 13.79
C PHE A 182 -7.39 -12.58 14.21
N PHE A 183 -6.57 -12.77 15.22
CA PHE A 183 -6.18 -14.11 15.71
C PHE A 183 -7.38 -14.92 16.22
N VAL A 184 -8.31 -14.30 16.96
CA VAL A 184 -9.46 -14.98 17.55
C VAL A 184 -10.53 -15.28 16.51
N PHE A 185 -10.88 -14.30 15.68
CA PHE A 185 -12.03 -14.40 14.80
C PHE A 185 -11.70 -14.89 13.39
N TYR A 186 -10.45 -14.78 12.93
CA TYR A 186 -10.12 -15.32 11.63
C TYR A 186 -10.07 -16.83 11.66
N ARG A 187 -10.83 -17.44 10.74
CA ARG A 187 -10.82 -18.91 10.53
C ARG A 187 -10.12 -19.23 9.23
N GLU A 188 -9.14 -20.10 9.31
CA GLU A 188 -8.47 -20.57 8.10
C GLU A 188 -9.42 -21.43 7.26
N GLN A 189 -9.43 -21.17 5.96
CA GLN A 189 -10.06 -22.08 5.02
C GLN A 189 -9.01 -23.08 4.56
N SER A 190 -9.34 -24.38 4.70
CA SER A 190 -8.52 -25.46 4.17
C SER A 190 -8.41 -25.26 2.65
N SER A 191 -7.21 -25.03 2.18
CA SER A 191 -6.92 -25.11 0.76
C SER A 191 -7.03 -26.59 0.37
N SER A 192 -7.87 -26.93 -0.60
CA SER A 192 -8.06 -28.28 -1.12
C SER A 192 -6.80 -28.86 -1.81
N SER A 193 -5.70 -28.16 -1.78
CA SER A 193 -4.41 -28.56 -2.36
C SER A 193 -3.37 -28.85 -1.28
N GLU A 194 -3.69 -29.76 -0.36
CA GLU A 194 -2.70 -30.39 0.53
C GLU A 194 -1.90 -31.50 -0.16
N LYS A 195 -1.23 -31.19 -1.26
CA LYS A 195 0.03 -31.88 -1.55
C LYS A 195 1.13 -31.03 -0.94
N LYS A 196 1.70 -31.49 0.19
CA LYS A 196 2.93 -30.95 0.78
C LYS A 196 4.08 -31.08 -0.22
N GLU A 197 4.11 -30.24 -1.23
CA GLU A 197 5.28 -30.15 -2.10
C GLU A 197 6.39 -29.42 -1.33
N THR A 198 7.51 -30.09 -1.13
CA THR A 198 8.69 -29.63 -0.38
C THR A 198 9.57 -28.68 -1.19
N PHE A 199 8.99 -27.63 -1.78
CA PHE A 199 9.80 -26.61 -2.43
C PHE A 199 10.52 -25.72 -1.42
N THR A 200 11.83 -25.55 -1.61
CA THR A 200 12.59 -24.55 -0.86
C THR A 200 12.17 -23.13 -1.29
N LEU A 201 12.38 -22.13 -0.44
CA LEU A 201 12.07 -20.72 -0.78
C LEU A 201 12.72 -20.30 -2.11
N ARG A 202 13.98 -20.70 -2.32
CA ARG A 202 14.74 -20.43 -3.57
C ARG A 202 14.04 -21.03 -4.80
N GLN A 203 13.55 -22.25 -4.70
CA GLN A 203 12.83 -22.93 -5.78
C GLN A 203 11.49 -22.23 -6.08
N LYS A 204 10.76 -21.82 -5.05
CA LYS A 204 9.51 -21.07 -5.21
C LYS A 204 9.75 -19.71 -5.90
N ILE A 205 10.73 -18.93 -5.44
CA ILE A 205 11.10 -17.66 -6.07
C ILE A 205 11.52 -17.87 -7.52
N LYS A 206 12.36 -18.87 -7.80
CA LYS A 206 12.77 -19.23 -9.17
C LYS A 206 11.56 -19.54 -10.05
N ARG A 207 10.57 -20.29 -9.55
CA ARG A 207 9.36 -20.63 -10.29
C ARG A 207 8.49 -19.41 -10.58
N ILE A 208 8.29 -18.54 -9.59
CA ILE A 208 7.56 -17.27 -9.77
C ILE A 208 8.30 -16.34 -10.74
N SER A 209 9.64 -16.27 -10.67
CA SER A 209 10.45 -15.48 -11.59
C SER A 209 10.52 -16.05 -13.02
N GLN A 210 10.13 -17.28 -13.24
CA GLN A 210 9.98 -17.85 -14.59
C GLN A 210 8.65 -17.51 -15.24
N ASP A 211 7.67 -17.09 -14.47
CA ASP A 211 6.37 -16.65 -14.99
C ASP A 211 6.44 -15.23 -15.56
N LYS A 212 6.71 -15.17 -16.87
CA LYS A 212 6.82 -13.90 -17.60
C LYS A 212 5.51 -13.09 -17.61
N THR A 213 4.37 -13.70 -17.29
CA THR A 213 3.07 -13.02 -17.25
C THR A 213 2.94 -12.08 -16.05
N LEU A 214 3.76 -12.26 -15.01
CA LEU A 214 3.80 -11.40 -13.83
C LEU A 214 4.66 -10.13 -14.01
N TYR A 215 5.63 -10.15 -14.94
CA TYR A 215 6.57 -9.03 -15.09
C TYR A 215 5.92 -7.69 -15.44
N PRO A 216 4.98 -7.63 -16.41
CA PRO A 216 4.27 -6.38 -16.70
C PRO A 216 3.46 -5.88 -15.50
N LEU A 217 2.92 -6.80 -14.68
CA LEU A 217 2.19 -6.44 -13.48
C LEU A 217 3.14 -5.88 -12.41
N PHE A 218 4.28 -6.51 -12.18
CA PHE A 218 5.29 -6.00 -11.24
C PHE A 218 5.78 -4.61 -11.67
N PHE A 219 6.02 -4.42 -12.97
CA PHE A 219 6.43 -3.11 -13.48
C PHE A 219 5.35 -2.04 -13.31
N VAL A 220 4.08 -2.37 -13.60
CA VAL A 220 2.94 -1.47 -13.33
C VAL A 220 2.86 -1.15 -11.85
N GLY A 221 3.04 -2.15 -10.97
CA GLY A 221 3.07 -1.94 -9.54
C GLY A 221 4.13 -0.91 -9.13
N VAL A 222 5.36 -1.10 -9.57
CA VAL A 222 6.49 -0.21 -9.28
C VAL A 222 6.24 1.20 -9.83
N SER A 223 5.78 1.33 -11.09
CA SER A 223 5.57 2.63 -11.71
C SER A 223 4.43 3.43 -11.06
N MET A 224 3.31 2.76 -10.76
CA MET A 224 2.15 3.40 -10.16
C MET A 224 2.39 3.79 -8.69
N ILE A 225 3.05 2.93 -7.90
CA ILE A 225 3.39 3.25 -6.51
C ILE A 225 4.43 4.38 -6.43
N SER A 226 5.35 4.45 -7.41
CA SER A 226 6.31 5.55 -7.51
C SER A 226 5.59 6.89 -7.61
N LEU A 227 4.64 7.03 -8.54
CA LEU A 227 3.85 8.26 -8.66
C LEU A 227 3.03 8.54 -7.41
N GLN A 228 2.39 7.52 -6.83
CA GLN A 228 1.63 7.69 -5.59
C GLN A 228 2.50 8.29 -4.48
N MET A 229 3.73 7.81 -4.31
CA MET A 229 4.65 8.34 -3.29
C MET A 229 5.18 9.73 -3.66
N ILE A 230 5.43 10.00 -4.93
CA ILE A 230 5.78 11.33 -5.43
C ILE A 230 4.66 12.34 -5.11
N ILE A 231 3.40 11.99 -5.35
CA ILE A 231 2.26 12.84 -4.99
C ILE A 231 2.24 13.11 -3.48
N ILE A 232 2.35 12.08 -2.66
CA ILE A 232 2.30 12.23 -1.20
C ILE A 232 3.44 13.12 -0.69
N ALA A 233 4.65 12.99 -1.25
CA ALA A 233 5.84 13.69 -0.77
C ALA A 233 6.01 15.10 -1.38
N HIS A 234 5.69 15.27 -2.65
CA HIS A 234 6.09 16.47 -3.40
C HIS A 234 4.94 17.32 -3.92
N PHE A 235 3.68 16.81 -3.91
CA PHE A 235 2.56 17.55 -4.50
C PHE A 235 2.29 18.87 -3.78
N MET A 236 2.36 18.87 -2.45
CA MET A 236 2.26 20.09 -1.65
C MET A 236 3.33 21.13 -2.03
N SER A 237 4.58 20.68 -2.17
CA SER A 237 5.70 21.53 -2.59
C SER A 237 5.53 22.04 -4.02
N TYR A 238 5.00 21.22 -4.92
CA TYR A 238 4.67 21.64 -6.27
C TYR A 238 3.62 22.75 -6.27
N LEU A 239 2.51 22.57 -5.56
CA LEU A 239 1.42 23.56 -5.50
C LEU A 239 1.89 24.89 -4.88
N THR A 240 2.71 24.84 -3.83
CA THR A 240 3.17 26.06 -3.13
C THR A 240 4.34 26.75 -3.84
N LYS A 241 5.33 26.01 -4.34
CA LYS A 241 6.55 26.59 -4.92
C LYS A 241 6.45 26.86 -6.42
N ALA A 242 5.90 25.92 -7.20
CA ALA A 242 5.81 26.06 -8.65
C ALA A 242 4.54 26.81 -9.07
N ILE A 243 3.41 26.43 -8.47
CA ILE A 243 2.10 27.04 -8.72
C ILE A 243 1.91 28.33 -7.91
N LYS A 244 2.70 28.59 -6.86
CA LYS A 244 2.62 29.75 -5.93
C LYS A 244 1.27 29.88 -5.22
N MET A 245 0.61 28.75 -5.00
CA MET A 245 -0.64 28.68 -4.25
C MET A 245 -0.39 28.87 -2.75
N ASP A 246 -1.33 29.45 -2.04
CA ASP A 246 -1.28 29.53 -0.58
C ASP A 246 -1.30 28.14 0.07
N PHE A 247 -0.72 28.04 1.24
CA PHE A 247 -0.53 26.76 1.91
C PHE A 247 -1.83 26.05 2.27
N ALA A 248 -2.88 26.82 2.62
CA ALA A 248 -4.20 26.26 2.98
C ALA A 248 -4.89 25.63 1.75
N SER A 249 -4.97 26.34 0.64
CA SER A 249 -5.54 25.85 -0.62
C SER A 249 -4.77 24.64 -1.16
N ALA A 250 -3.44 24.65 -1.10
CA ALA A 250 -2.60 23.52 -1.47
C ALA A 250 -2.88 22.28 -0.58
N GLY A 251 -3.06 22.48 0.72
CA GLY A 251 -3.44 21.42 1.66
C GLY A 251 -4.80 20.82 1.35
N ILE A 252 -5.79 21.66 1.01
CA ILE A 252 -7.14 21.19 0.59
C ILE A 252 -7.02 20.32 -0.66
N LEU A 253 -6.29 20.74 -1.68
CA LEU A 253 -6.12 19.98 -2.94
C LEU A 253 -5.41 18.65 -2.71
N LEU A 254 -4.39 18.60 -1.86
CA LEU A 254 -3.74 17.34 -1.49
C LEU A 254 -4.72 16.41 -0.74
N SER A 255 -5.50 16.94 0.18
CA SER A 255 -6.52 16.16 0.92
C SER A 255 -7.57 15.58 -0.02
N ILE A 256 -8.03 16.37 -0.99
CA ILE A 256 -8.99 15.92 -2.02
C ILE A 256 -8.36 14.83 -2.89
N THR A 257 -7.08 14.94 -3.24
CA THR A 257 -6.35 13.90 -3.99
C THR A 257 -6.34 12.58 -3.19
N LEU A 258 -6.04 12.63 -1.90
CA LEU A 258 -6.04 11.44 -1.03
C LEU A 258 -7.44 10.84 -0.88
N LEU A 259 -8.48 11.67 -0.72
CA LEU A 259 -9.88 11.24 -0.69
C LEU A 259 -10.29 10.58 -2.01
N GLY A 260 -9.93 11.16 -3.15
CA GLY A 260 -10.12 10.56 -4.46
C GLY A 260 -9.51 9.17 -4.54
N GLY A 261 -8.31 8.99 -4.00
CA GLY A 261 -7.63 7.70 -3.91
C GLY A 261 -8.38 6.67 -3.06
N MET A 262 -8.93 7.08 -1.92
CA MET A 262 -9.75 6.19 -1.08
C MET A 262 -11.01 5.73 -1.82
N VAL A 263 -11.73 6.64 -2.45
CA VAL A 263 -12.92 6.35 -3.25
C VAL A 263 -12.53 5.45 -4.44
N GLY A 264 -11.44 5.78 -5.12
CA GLY A 264 -10.94 5.02 -6.26
C GLY A 264 -10.64 3.55 -5.92
N ARG A 265 -10.05 3.26 -4.75
CA ARG A 265 -9.79 1.88 -4.30
C ARG A 265 -11.04 1.01 -4.23
N ILE A 266 -12.17 1.59 -3.84
CA ILE A 266 -13.44 0.87 -3.73
C ILE A 266 -14.14 0.84 -5.10
N VAL A 267 -14.29 2.00 -5.74
CA VAL A 267 -15.07 2.14 -6.97
C VAL A 267 -14.43 1.39 -8.14
N LEU A 268 -13.11 1.54 -8.38
CA LEU A 268 -12.43 0.81 -9.46
C LEU A 268 -12.50 -0.70 -9.25
N ALA A 269 -12.39 -1.15 -8.02
CA ALA A 269 -12.51 -2.56 -7.68
C ALA A 269 -13.94 -3.07 -7.87
N TRP A 270 -14.95 -2.29 -7.49
CA TRP A 270 -16.36 -2.58 -7.72
C TRP A 270 -16.69 -2.61 -9.22
N VAL A 271 -16.25 -1.62 -9.98
CA VAL A 271 -16.40 -1.58 -11.44
C VAL A 271 -15.80 -2.83 -12.08
N SER A 272 -14.64 -3.28 -11.61
CA SER A 272 -14.00 -4.51 -12.09
C SER A 272 -14.86 -5.76 -11.83
N ASP A 273 -15.52 -5.82 -10.67
CA ASP A 273 -16.39 -6.96 -10.33
C ASP A 273 -17.68 -6.97 -11.17
N TYR A 274 -18.37 -5.83 -11.23
CA TYR A 274 -19.74 -5.78 -11.74
C TYR A 274 -19.85 -5.34 -13.21
N VAL A 275 -19.02 -4.39 -13.65
CA VAL A 275 -19.06 -3.88 -15.03
C VAL A 275 -18.20 -4.75 -15.96
N TYR A 276 -17.03 -5.17 -15.47
CA TYR A 276 -16.10 -5.99 -16.26
C TYR A 276 -16.17 -7.49 -15.93
N ASN A 277 -17.21 -7.94 -15.21
CA ASN A 277 -17.46 -9.35 -14.89
C ASN A 277 -16.24 -10.06 -14.27
N GLY A 278 -15.53 -9.38 -13.39
CA GLY A 278 -14.34 -9.92 -12.72
C GLY A 278 -13.04 -9.79 -13.52
N ASN A 279 -13.06 -9.17 -14.69
CA ASN A 279 -11.83 -8.87 -15.43
C ASN A 279 -11.09 -7.70 -14.78
N ARG A 280 -9.99 -7.99 -14.05
CA ARG A 280 -9.17 -7.00 -13.35
C ARG A 280 -8.25 -6.22 -14.28
N ARG A 281 -7.83 -6.87 -15.37
CA ARG A 281 -6.80 -6.34 -16.25
C ARG A 281 -7.24 -5.11 -17.03
N THR A 282 -8.45 -5.14 -17.59
CA THR A 282 -8.98 -4.02 -18.39
C THR A 282 -9.15 -2.75 -17.56
N PRO A 283 -9.81 -2.77 -16.37
CA PRO A 283 -9.89 -1.60 -15.50
C PRO A 283 -8.51 -1.10 -15.05
N LEU A 284 -7.58 -2.00 -14.73
CA LEU A 284 -6.21 -1.61 -14.38
C LEU A 284 -5.51 -0.91 -15.55
N GLN A 285 -5.66 -1.43 -16.78
CA GLN A 285 -5.10 -0.82 -17.99
C GLN A 285 -5.65 0.58 -18.22
N VAL A 286 -6.98 0.78 -18.07
CA VAL A 286 -7.61 2.11 -18.17
C VAL A 286 -7.07 3.04 -17.09
N THR A 287 -6.98 2.55 -15.85
CA THR A 287 -6.45 3.31 -14.72
C THR A 287 -5.01 3.79 -14.97
N VAL A 288 -4.14 2.92 -15.50
CA VAL A 288 -2.75 3.27 -15.83
C VAL A 288 -2.70 4.39 -16.87
N TRP A 289 -3.50 4.31 -17.95
CA TRP A 289 -3.53 5.35 -18.99
C TRP A 289 -4.12 6.66 -18.51
N MET A 290 -5.21 6.61 -17.73
CA MET A 290 -5.80 7.80 -17.11
C MET A 290 -4.80 8.48 -16.17
N THR A 291 -4.08 7.69 -15.38
CA THR A 291 -3.03 8.21 -14.49
C THR A 291 -1.90 8.86 -15.27
N ALA A 292 -1.39 8.22 -16.33
CA ALA A 292 -0.36 8.81 -17.17
C ALA A 292 -0.82 10.14 -17.81
N GLY A 293 -2.04 10.19 -18.36
CA GLY A 293 -2.61 11.40 -18.94
C GLY A 293 -2.80 12.52 -17.93
N LEU A 294 -3.35 12.24 -16.75
CA LEU A 294 -3.50 13.22 -15.68
C LEU A 294 -2.15 13.69 -15.12
N THR A 295 -1.14 12.82 -15.08
CA THR A 295 0.21 13.21 -14.66
C THR A 295 0.90 14.11 -15.67
N ILE A 296 0.67 13.91 -16.97
CA ILE A 296 1.11 14.87 -17.99
C ILE A 296 0.34 16.19 -17.86
N ALA A 297 -0.98 16.11 -17.70
CA ALA A 297 -1.81 17.31 -17.60
C ALA A 297 -1.40 18.20 -16.42
N ILE A 298 -1.02 17.63 -15.27
CA ILE A 298 -0.56 18.39 -14.10
C ILE A 298 0.67 19.25 -14.44
N SER A 299 1.53 18.80 -15.35
CA SER A 299 2.73 19.52 -15.78
C SER A 299 2.41 20.82 -16.51
N TYR A 300 1.20 20.94 -17.07
CA TYR A 300 0.74 22.08 -17.87
C TYR A 300 -0.41 22.85 -17.22
N ILE A 301 -0.94 22.37 -16.08
CA ILE A 301 -1.96 23.10 -15.33
C ILE A 301 -1.31 24.27 -14.63
N GLY A 302 -1.57 25.48 -15.17
CA GLY A 302 -1.21 26.76 -14.55
C GLY A 302 -2.36 27.30 -13.68
N PHE A 303 -2.11 28.44 -13.03
CA PHE A 303 -3.08 29.16 -12.15
C PHE A 303 -4.37 29.65 -12.82
N THR A 304 -4.52 29.49 -14.12
CA THR A 304 -5.64 30.02 -14.89
C THR A 304 -6.94 29.24 -14.69
N LEU A 305 -6.89 28.06 -14.05
CA LEU A 305 -8.08 27.26 -13.83
C LEU A 305 -8.86 27.71 -12.58
N PRO A 306 -10.18 27.81 -12.65
CA PRO A 306 -11.02 28.02 -11.48
C PRO A 306 -10.77 26.94 -10.41
N PHE A 307 -10.84 27.31 -9.13
CA PHE A 307 -10.51 26.42 -8.00
C PHE A 307 -11.34 25.14 -7.99
N TRP A 308 -12.61 25.20 -8.38
CA TRP A 308 -13.46 24.01 -8.47
C TRP A 308 -13.01 23.00 -9.54
N LEU A 309 -12.43 23.48 -10.66
CA LEU A 309 -11.82 22.58 -11.65
C LEU A 309 -10.54 21.93 -11.12
N LEU A 310 -9.74 22.66 -10.33
CA LEU A 310 -8.59 22.07 -9.64
C LEU A 310 -9.02 21.00 -8.64
N ILE A 311 -10.12 21.22 -7.91
CA ILE A 311 -10.73 20.21 -7.03
C ILE A 311 -11.10 18.95 -7.82
N ALA A 312 -11.83 19.10 -8.92
CA ALA A 312 -12.24 17.97 -9.76
C ALA A 312 -11.04 17.23 -10.38
N PHE A 313 -10.02 17.99 -10.81
CA PHE A 313 -8.78 17.43 -11.33
C PHE A 313 -8.01 16.65 -10.26
N CYS A 314 -7.79 17.24 -9.08
CA CYS A 314 -7.09 16.61 -7.97
C CYS A 314 -7.81 15.36 -7.46
N PHE A 315 -9.15 15.40 -7.38
CA PHE A 315 -9.94 14.22 -7.07
C PHE A 315 -9.71 13.11 -8.10
N SER A 316 -9.79 13.44 -9.39
CA SER A 316 -9.58 12.49 -10.49
C SER A 316 -8.15 11.94 -10.49
N LEU A 317 -7.15 12.78 -10.27
CA LEU A 317 -5.76 12.36 -10.12
C LEU A 317 -5.62 11.34 -8.99
N GLY A 318 -6.14 11.63 -7.82
CA GLY A 318 -6.13 10.71 -6.68
C GLY A 318 -6.88 9.42 -6.97
N PHE A 319 -8.06 9.53 -7.57
CA PHE A 319 -8.94 8.42 -7.91
C PHE A 319 -8.22 7.36 -8.74
N PHE A 320 -7.46 7.76 -9.76
CA PHE A 320 -6.71 6.85 -10.62
C PHE A 320 -5.31 6.55 -10.08
N ALA A 321 -4.54 7.56 -9.67
CA ALA A 321 -3.13 7.41 -9.26
C ALA A 321 -2.95 6.72 -7.90
N ILE A 322 -3.97 6.68 -7.05
CA ILE A 322 -3.93 6.04 -5.72
C ILE A 322 -4.94 4.88 -5.63
N GLY A 323 -6.06 4.98 -6.38
CA GLY A 323 -7.12 3.98 -6.39
C GLY A 323 -6.75 2.63 -7.03
N TRP A 324 -5.77 2.57 -7.90
CA TRP A 324 -5.31 1.41 -8.66
C TRP A 324 -4.94 0.19 -7.82
N PHE A 325 -4.49 0.41 -6.60
CA PHE A 325 -3.79 -0.58 -5.77
C PHE A 325 -4.63 -1.82 -5.45
N SER A 326 -5.95 -1.66 -5.28
CA SER A 326 -6.86 -2.78 -5.03
C SER A 326 -6.96 -3.72 -6.23
N LEU A 327 -7.08 -3.16 -7.45
CA LEU A 327 -7.08 -3.94 -8.69
C LEU A 327 -5.79 -4.71 -8.88
N PHE A 328 -4.66 -4.06 -8.61
CA PHE A 328 -3.33 -4.63 -8.74
C PHE A 328 -3.15 -5.84 -7.83
N ILE A 329 -3.46 -5.69 -6.54
CA ILE A 329 -3.28 -6.78 -5.57
C ILE A 329 -4.18 -7.97 -5.89
N VAL A 330 -5.44 -7.73 -6.28
CA VAL A 330 -6.34 -8.82 -6.68
C VAL A 330 -5.80 -9.52 -7.92
N LEU A 331 -5.37 -8.77 -8.93
CA LEU A 331 -4.86 -9.34 -10.17
C LEU A 331 -3.59 -10.18 -9.95
N ILE A 332 -2.65 -9.71 -9.12
CA ILE A 332 -1.46 -10.49 -8.73
C ILE A 332 -1.87 -11.78 -8.01
N ALA A 333 -2.80 -11.69 -7.06
CA ALA A 333 -3.23 -12.84 -6.28
C ALA A 333 -4.02 -13.87 -7.14
N GLU A 334 -4.82 -13.41 -8.12
CA GLU A 334 -5.57 -14.27 -9.04
C GLU A 334 -4.69 -14.89 -10.14
N LYS A 335 -3.53 -14.28 -10.45
CA LYS A 335 -2.53 -14.80 -11.38
C LYS A 335 -1.53 -15.75 -10.72
N ALA A 336 -1.38 -15.66 -9.41
CA ALA A 336 -0.48 -16.51 -8.67
C ALA A 336 -0.92 -17.98 -8.70
N ASP A 337 0.03 -18.91 -8.65
CA ASP A 337 -0.24 -20.31 -8.34
C ASP A 337 -0.87 -20.40 -6.93
N ASP A 338 -1.97 -21.13 -6.79
CA ASP A 338 -2.73 -21.28 -5.53
C ASP A 338 -1.84 -21.67 -4.35
N ARG A 339 -0.74 -22.37 -4.62
CA ARG A 339 0.26 -22.80 -3.62
C ARG A 339 1.16 -21.66 -3.12
N PHE A 340 1.30 -20.58 -3.89
CA PHE A 340 2.28 -19.52 -3.64
C PHE A 340 1.67 -18.11 -3.67
N ILE A 341 0.36 -17.98 -3.43
CA ILE A 341 -0.35 -16.68 -3.45
C ILE A 341 0.33 -15.68 -2.51
N GLY A 342 0.58 -16.09 -1.26
CA GLY A 342 1.20 -15.21 -0.27
C GLY A 342 2.60 -14.76 -0.69
N LEU A 343 3.42 -15.67 -1.18
CA LEU A 343 4.78 -15.35 -1.65
C LEU A 343 4.75 -14.47 -2.91
N THR A 344 3.87 -14.74 -3.88
CA THR A 344 3.77 -13.94 -5.11
C THR A 344 3.34 -12.50 -4.81
N VAL A 345 2.31 -12.33 -3.97
CA VAL A 345 1.89 -11.00 -3.49
C VAL A 345 3.02 -10.31 -2.73
N SER A 346 3.75 -11.05 -1.89
CA SER A 346 4.88 -10.50 -1.13
C SER A 346 6.03 -10.04 -2.03
N ILE A 347 6.35 -10.75 -3.11
CA ILE A 347 7.34 -10.31 -4.11
C ILE A 347 6.91 -8.98 -4.74
N ALA A 348 5.64 -8.89 -5.18
CA ALA A 348 5.10 -7.66 -5.75
C ALA A 348 5.18 -6.48 -4.79
N LEU A 349 4.81 -6.71 -3.52
CA LEU A 349 4.84 -5.69 -2.47
C LEU A 349 6.27 -5.30 -2.08
N THR A 350 7.21 -6.24 -2.07
CA THR A 350 8.63 -5.94 -1.81
C THR A 350 9.22 -5.06 -2.92
N LEU A 351 8.91 -5.35 -4.20
CA LEU A 351 9.30 -4.47 -5.32
C LEU A 351 8.70 -3.07 -5.17
N ASN A 352 7.43 -3.00 -4.79
CA ASN A 352 6.77 -1.73 -4.52
C ASN A 352 7.42 -0.98 -3.34
N GLN A 353 7.90 -1.68 -2.32
CA GLN A 353 8.54 -1.06 -1.16
C GLN A 353 9.86 -0.37 -1.52
N PHE A 354 10.66 -0.93 -2.44
CA PHE A 354 11.82 -0.23 -2.99
C PHE A 354 11.41 1.07 -3.69
N ALA A 355 10.34 1.02 -4.49
CA ALA A 355 9.83 2.21 -5.17
C ALA A 355 9.30 3.28 -4.21
N ILE A 356 8.65 2.87 -3.10
CA ILE A 356 8.17 3.78 -2.04
C ILE A 356 9.32 4.62 -1.47
N VAL A 357 10.49 4.00 -1.28
CA VAL A 357 11.67 4.68 -0.72
C VAL A 357 12.39 5.50 -1.78
N LEU A 358 12.58 4.96 -2.98
CA LEU A 358 13.46 5.55 -3.99
C LEU A 358 12.77 6.60 -4.86
N ALA A 359 11.47 6.47 -5.13
CA ALA A 359 10.79 7.35 -6.08
C ALA A 359 10.71 8.82 -5.65
N PRO A 360 10.41 9.17 -4.37
CA PRO A 360 10.45 10.56 -3.94
C PRO A 360 11.85 11.16 -4.03
N ILE A 361 12.89 10.39 -3.70
CA ILE A 361 14.28 10.84 -3.78
C ILE A 361 14.65 11.13 -5.24
N TRP A 362 14.36 10.18 -6.14
CA TRP A 362 14.60 10.33 -7.56
C TRP A 362 13.88 11.55 -8.15
N PHE A 363 12.60 11.74 -7.79
CA PHE A 363 11.82 12.90 -8.24
C PHE A 363 12.41 14.22 -7.74
N GLY A 364 12.78 14.28 -6.45
CA GLY A 364 13.43 15.45 -5.86
C GLY A 364 14.74 15.80 -6.59
N LEU A 365 15.60 14.82 -6.85
CA LEU A 365 16.85 15.01 -7.60
C LEU A 365 16.60 15.56 -9.01
N ILE A 366 15.58 15.07 -9.73
CA ILE A 366 15.22 15.59 -11.06
C ILE A 366 14.76 17.06 -10.96
N VAL A 367 13.90 17.37 -9.98
CA VAL A 367 13.44 18.75 -9.77
C VAL A 367 14.60 19.70 -9.47
N ASP A 368 15.53 19.28 -8.60
CA ASP A 368 16.69 20.10 -8.22
C ASP A 368 17.65 20.29 -9.40
N TRP A 369 17.89 19.24 -10.18
CA TRP A 369 18.83 19.27 -11.30
C TRP A 369 18.28 20.01 -12.51
N LEU A 370 17.02 19.73 -12.91
CA LEU A 370 16.37 20.34 -14.06
C LEU A 370 15.63 21.64 -13.72
N ARG A 371 15.51 21.99 -12.44
CA ARG A 371 14.74 23.12 -11.91
C ARG A 371 13.30 23.19 -12.47
N SER A 372 12.72 22.03 -12.74
CA SER A 372 11.41 21.90 -13.39
C SER A 372 10.60 20.75 -12.82
N TYR A 373 9.51 21.06 -12.14
CA TYR A 373 8.50 20.09 -11.74
C TYR A 373 7.79 19.45 -12.95
N ALA A 374 7.57 20.23 -14.02
CA ALA A 374 6.90 19.74 -15.23
C ALA A 374 7.69 18.59 -15.87
N LEU A 375 9.01 18.74 -16.01
CA LEU A 375 9.86 17.66 -16.54
C LEU A 375 9.87 16.44 -15.62
N ALA A 376 9.93 16.64 -14.30
CA ALA A 376 9.91 15.54 -13.34
C ALA A 376 8.58 14.76 -13.38
N PHE A 377 7.43 15.43 -13.48
CA PHE A 377 6.14 14.74 -13.66
C PHE A 377 6.04 14.07 -15.03
N SER A 378 6.57 14.67 -16.09
CA SER A 378 6.58 14.07 -17.43
C SER A 378 7.39 12.77 -17.46
N THR A 379 8.57 12.72 -16.79
CA THR A 379 9.34 11.47 -16.68
C THR A 379 8.58 10.39 -15.89
N ALA A 380 7.88 10.75 -14.82
CA ALA A 380 7.02 9.83 -14.08
C ALA A 380 5.86 9.30 -14.95
N ALA A 381 5.23 10.18 -15.74
CA ALA A 381 4.17 9.82 -16.68
C ALA A 381 4.66 8.86 -17.77
N CYS A 382 5.84 9.12 -18.35
CA CYS A 382 6.48 8.20 -19.32
C CYS A 382 6.75 6.84 -18.69
N PHE A 383 7.23 6.78 -17.45
CA PHE A 383 7.47 5.54 -16.74
C PHE A 383 6.19 4.71 -16.57
N ILE A 384 5.07 5.36 -16.22
CA ILE A 384 3.75 4.74 -16.12
C ILE A 384 3.26 4.27 -17.50
N ALA A 385 3.40 5.11 -18.53
CA ALA A 385 2.98 4.77 -19.90
C ALA A 385 3.72 3.53 -20.43
N CYS A 386 5.02 3.39 -20.16
CA CYS A 386 5.78 2.17 -20.47
C CYS A 386 5.15 0.93 -19.82
N GLY A 387 4.71 1.03 -18.58
CA GLY A 387 3.97 -0.04 -17.90
C GLY A 387 2.66 -0.38 -18.58
N GLY A 388 1.91 0.64 -19.00
CA GLY A 388 0.67 0.49 -19.78
C GLY A 388 0.87 -0.21 -21.12
N ILE A 389 1.91 0.16 -21.86
CA ILE A 389 2.28 -0.46 -23.14
C ILE A 389 2.63 -1.94 -22.92
N TRP A 390 3.48 -2.23 -21.93
CA TRP A 390 3.90 -3.60 -21.65
C TRP A 390 2.72 -4.48 -21.23
N LEU A 391 1.85 -3.97 -20.37
CA LEU A 391 0.63 -4.66 -19.96
C LEU A 391 -0.28 -4.96 -21.17
N LYS A 392 -0.38 -4.06 -22.16
CA LYS A 392 -1.17 -4.25 -23.38
C LYS A 392 -0.58 -5.35 -24.30
N LYS A 393 0.72 -5.36 -24.53
CA LYS A 393 1.41 -6.32 -25.40
C LYS A 393 1.20 -7.77 -24.97
N GLU A 394 1.18 -8.07 -23.69
CA GLU A 394 0.96 -9.41 -23.18
C GLU A 394 -0.45 -9.94 -23.54
N ARG A 395 -1.48 -9.06 -23.62
CA ARG A 395 -2.82 -9.43 -24.04
C ARG A 395 -2.83 -10.00 -25.47
N VAL A 396 -2.09 -9.38 -26.37
CA VAL A 396 -2.01 -9.79 -27.78
C VAL A 396 -1.34 -11.16 -27.91
N HIS A 397 -0.24 -11.39 -27.16
CA HIS A 397 0.45 -12.68 -27.17
C HIS A 397 -0.37 -13.83 -26.58
N SER A 398 -1.12 -13.60 -25.51
CA SER A 398 -1.99 -14.62 -24.91
C SER A 398 -3.20 -14.98 -25.81
N PHE A 399 -3.69 -14.03 -26.60
CA PHE A 399 -4.76 -14.26 -27.57
C PHE A 399 -4.27 -15.05 -28.80
N LEU A 400 -3.08 -14.72 -29.31
CA LEU A 400 -2.48 -15.42 -30.45
C LEU A 400 -2.14 -16.88 -30.11
N ASN A 401 -1.57 -17.14 -28.93
CA ASN A 401 -1.26 -18.51 -28.49
C ASN A 401 -2.51 -19.38 -28.24
N LYS A 402 -3.64 -18.80 -27.80
CA LYS A 402 -4.89 -19.54 -27.63
C LYS A 402 -5.56 -19.90 -28.97
N ASN A 403 -5.30 -19.15 -30.05
CA ASN A 403 -5.84 -19.40 -31.35
C ASN A 403 -4.96 -20.33 -32.22
N VAL A 404 -3.70 -20.54 -31.83
CA VAL A 404 -2.76 -21.48 -32.49
C VAL A 404 -2.90 -22.90 -31.93
N THR A 405 -3.49 -23.04 -30.72
CA THR A 405 -3.70 -24.34 -30.04
C THR A 405 -5.13 -24.87 -30.13
N LYS A 406 -5.98 -24.24 -30.94
CA LYS A 406 -7.25 -24.77 -31.45
C LYS A 406 -7.11 -25.16 -32.92
#